data_b31a6f63feff0aa7a9f395e45dbdfa46
#
_entry.id   b31a6f63feff0aa7a9f395e45dbdfa46
#
_cell.length_a   1.000
_cell.length_b   1.000
_cell.length_c   1.000
_cell.angle_alpha   90.00
_cell.angle_beta   90.00
_cell.angle_gamma   90.00
#
_symmetry.space_group_name_H-M   'P 1'
#
loop_
_entity.id
_entity.type
_entity.pdbx_description
1 polymer ?
#
loop_
_entity_poly.entity_id
_entity_poly.type
_entity_poly.pdbx_seq_one_letter_code
_entity_poly.pdbx_strand_id
1 'polypeptide(L)'
;MLKKSSWIDLLDEKIIPYIDAPDYETRYPVLSPLYITKSEKEKIQYIAREVCAVMAKLAEDVRSKGNVMPIDIINMTPKLTPFILDDDSKYVTNIARLDFVKDKNGIYKVVEINADTPCAMPEAFYGNAVAQKYFAGSEDDGFDAELIAPFTELLKTTLKGKINFSGVNITLAANDAYAEDWANMMYLKNALEDYIKAHFDEYEFVNVRAARLIDLVVKDDGVYHNDGSGEYKIDVLYRLHPLELL
;
A
#
# COMPACT_ATOMS: atom_id res chain seq x y z
N MET A 1 -3.00 12.53 -39.99
CA MET A 1 -2.24 13.03 -38.82
C MET A 1 -1.74 11.82 -38.06
N LEU A 2 -0.42 11.61 -38.04
CA LEU A 2 0.18 10.60 -37.18
C LEU A 2 -0.11 11.04 -35.73
N LYS A 3 -0.85 10.24 -34.95
CA LYS A 3 -0.98 10.45 -33.50
C LYS A 3 0.45 10.49 -32.95
N LYS A 4 0.89 11.64 -32.41
CA LYS A 4 2.11 11.67 -31.61
C LYS A 4 1.88 10.69 -30.47
N SER A 5 2.67 9.62 -30.41
CA SER A 5 2.66 8.71 -29.28
C SER A 5 2.96 9.53 -28.03
N SER A 6 2.09 9.44 -27.05
CA SER A 6 2.35 10.02 -25.72
C SER A 6 3.03 8.96 -24.86
N TRP A 7 3.71 9.38 -23.78
CA TRP A 7 4.28 8.42 -22.83
C TRP A 7 3.23 7.48 -22.22
N ILE A 8 1.98 7.93 -22.15
CA ILE A 8 0.84 7.14 -21.69
C ILE A 8 0.61 5.90 -22.59
N ASP A 9 0.89 6.01 -23.89
CA ASP A 9 0.76 4.88 -24.83
C ASP A 9 1.79 3.77 -24.58
N LEU A 10 2.75 3.99 -23.67
CA LEU A 10 3.75 3.02 -23.22
C LEU A 10 3.35 2.30 -21.94
N LEU A 11 2.29 2.73 -21.26
CA LEU A 11 1.80 2.09 -20.05
C LEU A 11 1.13 0.76 -20.38
N ASP A 12 1.37 -0.24 -19.54
CA ASP A 12 0.71 -1.54 -19.63
C ASP A 12 -0.68 -1.45 -18.96
N GLU A 13 -1.73 -1.64 -19.76
CA GLU A 13 -3.12 -1.66 -19.30
C GLU A 13 -3.41 -2.77 -18.27
N LYS A 14 -2.57 -3.80 -18.18
CA LYS A 14 -2.68 -4.82 -17.12
C LYS A 14 -2.24 -4.30 -15.75
N ILE A 15 -1.37 -3.28 -15.73
CA ILE A 15 -0.87 -2.65 -14.51
C ILE A 15 -1.73 -1.46 -14.14
N ILE A 16 -2.12 -0.64 -15.12
CA ILE A 16 -2.99 0.55 -14.93
C ILE A 16 -4.20 0.42 -15.87
N PRO A 17 -5.22 -0.39 -15.53
CA PRO A 17 -6.34 -0.70 -16.43
C PRO A 17 -7.33 0.47 -16.64
N TYR A 18 -7.19 1.54 -15.89
CA TYR A 18 -8.09 2.72 -15.91
C TYR A 18 -7.53 3.91 -16.71
N ILE A 19 -6.50 3.70 -17.55
CA ILE A 19 -5.88 4.77 -18.36
C ILE A 19 -6.91 5.50 -19.26
N ASP A 20 -7.81 4.76 -19.87
CA ASP A 20 -8.84 5.25 -20.77
C ASP A 20 -10.24 5.03 -20.18
N ALA A 21 -10.40 5.08 -18.84
CA ALA A 21 -11.69 4.91 -18.19
C ALA A 21 -12.69 6.00 -18.66
N PRO A 22 -13.91 5.61 -19.04
CA PRO A 22 -14.89 6.55 -19.63
C PRO A 22 -15.36 7.65 -18.68
N ASP A 23 -15.13 7.50 -17.39
CA ASP A 23 -15.55 8.46 -16.36
C ASP A 23 -14.61 9.65 -16.23
N TYR A 24 -13.46 9.62 -16.89
CA TYR A 24 -12.54 10.75 -16.92
C TYR A 24 -12.77 11.62 -18.16
N GLU A 25 -13.08 12.89 -17.96
CA GLU A 25 -13.21 13.88 -19.05
C GLU A 25 -11.89 14.08 -19.81
N THR A 26 -10.78 13.75 -19.16
CA THR A 26 -9.43 13.83 -19.72
C THR A 26 -8.71 12.51 -19.49
N ARG A 27 -7.81 12.18 -20.42
CA ARG A 27 -6.99 10.96 -20.32
C ARG A 27 -6.13 10.99 -19.06
N TYR A 28 -6.20 9.93 -18.29
CA TYR A 28 -5.39 9.70 -17.09
C TYR A 28 -4.14 8.86 -17.47
N PRO A 29 -2.96 9.09 -16.89
CA PRO A 29 -2.57 10.24 -16.08
C PRO A 29 -2.26 11.50 -16.91
N VAL A 30 -1.73 12.57 -16.29
CA VAL A 30 -1.42 13.83 -16.99
C VAL A 30 -0.35 13.65 -18.08
N LEU A 31 -0.46 14.42 -19.17
CA LEU A 31 0.43 14.30 -20.33
C LEU A 31 1.84 14.84 -20.10
N SER A 32 2.04 15.69 -19.10
CA SER A 32 3.32 16.37 -18.83
C SER A 32 3.82 16.04 -17.43
N PRO A 33 5.11 15.77 -17.26
CA PRO A 33 5.68 15.51 -15.95
C PRO A 33 5.70 16.79 -15.09
N LEU A 34 5.50 16.61 -13.79
CA LEU A 34 5.78 17.64 -12.80
C LEU A 34 7.23 17.46 -12.33
N TYR A 35 8.05 18.47 -12.57
CA TYR A 35 9.44 18.48 -12.09
C TYR A 35 9.52 19.10 -10.71
N ILE A 36 10.19 18.43 -9.81
CA ILE A 36 10.59 18.96 -8.50
C ILE A 36 12.11 18.93 -8.39
N THR A 37 12.68 19.91 -7.70
CA THR A 37 14.12 19.95 -7.44
C THR A 37 14.49 18.89 -6.39
N LYS A 38 15.77 18.48 -6.36
CA LYS A 38 16.30 17.59 -5.34
C LYS A 38 16.03 18.15 -3.93
N SER A 39 16.23 19.44 -3.73
CA SER A 39 15.96 20.10 -2.44
C SER A 39 14.48 20.05 -2.05
N GLU A 40 13.56 20.18 -3.01
CA GLU A 40 12.12 20.00 -2.73
C GLU A 40 11.80 18.57 -2.35
N LYS A 41 12.35 17.57 -3.06
CA LYS A 41 12.21 16.16 -2.71
C LYS A 41 12.68 15.87 -1.28
N GLU A 42 13.89 16.32 -0.93
CA GLU A 42 14.46 16.17 0.41
C GLU A 42 13.59 16.82 1.48
N LYS A 43 13.04 18.00 1.20
CA LYS A 43 12.13 18.70 2.11
C LYS A 43 10.80 17.94 2.31
N ILE A 44 10.20 17.43 1.24
CA ILE A 44 8.99 16.61 1.32
C ILE A 44 9.24 15.35 2.15
N GLN A 45 10.36 14.65 1.88
CA GLN A 45 10.75 13.46 2.64
C GLN A 45 11.00 13.75 4.12
N TYR A 46 11.62 14.90 4.43
CA TYR A 46 11.80 15.34 5.82
C TYR A 46 10.46 15.56 6.52
N ILE A 47 9.55 16.33 5.90
CA ILE A 47 8.22 16.60 6.47
C ILE A 47 7.44 15.28 6.66
N ALA A 48 7.49 14.36 5.70
CA ALA A 48 6.84 13.06 5.83
C ALA A 48 7.33 12.28 7.05
N ARG A 49 8.66 12.20 7.26
CA ARG A 49 9.24 11.54 8.43
C ARG A 49 8.81 12.18 9.75
N GLU A 50 8.83 13.51 9.83
CA GLU A 50 8.42 14.23 11.04
C GLU A 50 6.94 13.98 11.38
N VAL A 51 6.07 14.03 10.38
CA VAL A 51 4.63 13.74 10.56
C VAL A 51 4.42 12.32 11.04
N CYS A 52 5.06 11.33 10.41
CA CYS A 52 4.97 9.93 10.85
C CYS A 52 5.51 9.73 12.28
N ALA A 53 6.61 10.43 12.65
CA ALA A 53 7.15 10.38 14.01
C ALA A 53 6.19 10.96 15.06
N VAL A 54 5.49 12.05 14.72
CA VAL A 54 4.46 12.63 15.58
C VAL A 54 3.30 11.68 15.79
N MET A 55 2.84 11.03 14.69
CA MET A 55 1.75 10.05 14.77
C MET A 55 2.13 8.83 15.60
N ALA A 56 3.35 8.32 15.42
CA ALA A 56 3.87 7.21 16.23
C ALA A 56 3.92 7.54 17.71
N LYS A 57 4.39 8.77 18.03
CA LYS A 57 4.44 9.24 19.43
C LYS A 57 3.05 9.40 20.03
N LEU A 58 2.08 9.89 19.26
CA LEU A 58 0.70 10.00 19.70
C LEU A 58 0.11 8.60 20.01
N ALA A 59 0.34 7.63 19.13
CA ALA A 59 -0.11 6.26 19.34
C ALA A 59 0.53 5.62 20.60
N GLU A 60 1.83 5.87 20.83
CA GLU A 60 2.53 5.43 22.04
C GLU A 60 1.92 6.07 23.30
N ASP A 61 1.63 7.36 23.26
CA ASP A 61 1.00 8.09 24.37
C ASP A 61 -0.40 7.54 24.70
N VAL A 62 -1.21 7.23 23.67
CA VAL A 62 -2.52 6.61 23.84
C VAL A 62 -2.40 5.24 24.50
N ARG A 63 -1.52 4.39 24.00
CA ARG A 63 -1.33 3.02 24.52
C ARG A 63 -0.75 3.02 25.93
N SER A 64 0.35 3.73 26.16
CA SER A 64 1.08 3.70 27.44
C SER A 64 0.32 4.35 28.61
N LYS A 65 -0.52 5.34 28.32
CA LYS A 65 -1.29 6.06 29.35
C LYS A 65 -2.72 5.55 29.48
N GLY A 66 -3.15 4.61 28.62
CA GLY A 66 -4.54 4.19 28.53
C GLY A 66 -5.49 5.36 28.21
N ASN A 67 -4.97 6.40 27.54
CA ASN A 67 -5.73 7.60 27.25
C ASN A 67 -6.62 7.39 26.02
N VAL A 68 -7.85 7.04 26.27
CA VAL A 68 -8.87 6.78 25.22
C VAL A 68 -9.51 8.06 24.67
N MET A 69 -9.24 9.23 25.26
CA MET A 69 -9.86 10.48 24.81
C MET A 69 -9.67 10.78 23.32
N PRO A 70 -8.50 10.55 22.69
CA PRO A 70 -8.36 10.72 21.25
C PRO A 70 -9.26 9.76 20.44
N ILE A 71 -9.46 8.54 20.93
CA ILE A 71 -10.33 7.54 20.33
C ILE A 71 -11.78 7.99 20.39
N ASP A 72 -12.21 8.55 21.52
CA ASP A 72 -13.55 9.09 21.70
C ASP A 72 -13.82 10.30 20.80
N ILE A 73 -12.81 11.18 20.61
CA ILE A 73 -12.93 12.36 19.74
C ILE A 73 -13.17 11.97 18.28
N ILE A 74 -12.48 10.92 17.79
CA ILE A 74 -12.66 10.44 16.41
C ILE A 74 -13.86 9.49 16.26
N ASN A 75 -14.64 9.32 17.33
CA ASN A 75 -15.85 8.48 17.36
C ASN A 75 -15.62 7.03 16.88
N MET A 76 -14.47 6.47 17.23
CA MET A 76 -14.14 5.09 16.89
C MET A 76 -15.03 4.13 17.69
N THR A 77 -15.41 3.02 17.05
CA THR A 77 -16.25 2.03 17.74
C THR A 77 -15.56 1.49 19.00
N PRO A 78 -16.23 1.46 20.16
CA PRO A 78 -15.67 0.96 21.41
C PRO A 78 -15.12 -0.47 21.32
N LYS A 79 -15.61 -1.26 20.39
CA LYS A 79 -15.14 -2.64 20.16
C LYS A 79 -13.68 -2.70 19.69
N LEU A 80 -13.17 -1.65 19.04
CA LEU A 80 -11.78 -1.59 18.56
C LEU A 80 -10.81 -1.09 19.63
N THR A 81 -11.28 -0.41 20.67
CA THR A 81 -10.44 0.16 21.73
C THR A 81 -9.47 -0.86 22.36
N PRO A 82 -9.89 -2.08 22.74
CA PRO A 82 -8.97 -3.06 23.32
C PRO A 82 -7.81 -3.41 22.37
N PHE A 83 -8.09 -3.58 21.09
CA PHE A 83 -7.06 -3.91 20.08
C PHE A 83 -6.06 -2.76 19.87
N ILE A 84 -6.53 -1.50 19.92
CA ILE A 84 -5.67 -0.33 19.81
C ILE A 84 -4.75 -0.20 21.02
N LEU A 85 -5.25 -0.46 22.22
CA LEU A 85 -4.48 -0.35 23.44
C LEU A 85 -3.49 -1.53 23.65
N ASP A 86 -3.81 -2.68 23.09
CA ASP A 86 -3.02 -3.91 23.20
C ASP A 86 -2.03 -4.09 22.03
N ASP A 87 -2.05 -3.18 21.05
CA ASP A 87 -1.14 -3.21 19.91
C ASP A 87 0.29 -2.84 20.34
N ASP A 88 1.24 -3.75 20.14
CA ASP A 88 2.66 -3.58 20.43
C ASP A 88 3.49 -3.24 19.19
N SER A 89 2.85 -3.02 18.05
CA SER A 89 3.54 -2.72 16.80
C SER A 89 4.36 -1.43 16.89
N LYS A 90 5.56 -1.47 16.33
CA LYS A 90 6.47 -0.34 16.28
C LYS A 90 5.95 0.79 15.39
N TYR A 91 5.20 0.45 14.36
CA TYR A 91 4.71 1.38 13.35
C TYR A 91 3.21 1.52 13.43
N VAL A 92 2.71 2.74 13.28
CA VAL A 92 1.26 3.04 13.23
C VAL A 92 0.65 2.50 11.95
N THR A 93 1.43 2.49 10.88
CA THR A 93 1.06 1.92 9.58
C THR A 93 2.31 1.39 8.89
N ASN A 94 2.16 0.36 8.06
CA ASN A 94 3.25 -0.18 7.26
C ASN A 94 3.42 0.54 5.92
N ILE A 95 2.33 0.99 5.33
CA ILE A 95 2.31 1.77 4.09
C ILE A 95 1.35 2.93 4.27
N ALA A 96 1.77 4.13 3.89
CA ALA A 96 0.92 5.31 3.88
C ALA A 96 1.22 6.19 2.66
N ARG A 97 0.18 6.88 2.15
CA ARG A 97 0.32 7.97 1.20
C ARG A 97 0.04 9.29 1.92
N LEU A 98 1.00 10.20 1.88
CA LEU A 98 0.84 11.54 2.42
C LEU A 98 0.57 12.51 1.28
N ASP A 99 -0.52 13.24 1.36
CA ASP A 99 -0.92 14.22 0.35
C ASP A 99 -0.44 15.61 0.76
N PHE A 100 0.26 16.29 -0.15
CA PHE A 100 0.90 17.57 0.10
C PHE A 100 0.30 18.67 -0.75
N VAL A 101 0.21 19.86 -0.18
CA VAL A 101 -0.04 21.09 -0.91
C VAL A 101 1.12 22.05 -0.72
N LYS A 102 1.42 22.84 -1.77
CA LYS A 102 2.37 23.93 -1.70
C LYS A 102 1.61 25.24 -1.59
N ASP A 103 1.78 25.96 -0.49
CA ASP A 103 1.11 27.24 -0.28
C ASP A 103 1.69 28.36 -1.17
N LYS A 104 1.07 29.53 -1.15
CA LYS A 104 1.49 30.72 -1.94
C LYS A 104 2.91 31.22 -1.60
N ASN A 105 3.48 30.83 -0.47
CA ASN A 105 4.85 31.16 -0.05
C ASN A 105 5.85 30.05 -0.42
N GLY A 106 5.41 29.01 -1.12
CA GLY A 106 6.24 27.86 -1.50
C GLY A 106 6.50 26.87 -0.35
N ILE A 107 5.71 26.91 0.70
CA ILE A 107 5.81 25.98 1.84
C ILE A 107 4.94 24.77 1.61
N TYR A 108 5.54 23.58 1.69
CA TYR A 108 4.81 22.31 1.65
C TYR A 108 4.13 22.02 2.98
N LYS A 109 2.89 21.59 2.90
CA LYS A 109 2.05 21.19 4.05
C LYS A 109 1.39 19.85 3.74
N VAL A 110 1.35 18.96 4.73
CA VAL A 110 0.56 17.73 4.67
C VAL A 110 -0.89 18.10 4.93
N VAL A 111 -1.78 17.65 4.06
CA VAL A 111 -3.22 17.87 4.18
C VAL A 111 -3.98 16.60 4.50
N GLU A 112 -3.39 15.44 4.16
CA GLU A 112 -4.00 14.14 4.38
C GLU A 112 -2.95 13.07 4.58
N ILE A 113 -3.27 12.05 5.38
CA ILE A 113 -2.50 10.83 5.58
C ILE A 113 -3.43 9.65 5.30
N ASN A 114 -3.23 9.00 4.17
CA ASN A 114 -3.94 7.77 3.81
C ASN A 114 -3.14 6.58 4.34
N ALA A 115 -3.53 6.05 5.49
CA ALA A 115 -2.79 5.03 6.23
C ALA A 115 -3.51 3.68 6.35
N ASP A 116 -4.81 3.65 6.06
CA ASP A 116 -5.62 2.42 6.06
C ASP A 116 -5.62 1.75 4.67
N THR A 117 -5.99 2.51 3.62
CA THR A 117 -6.12 2.02 2.24
C THR A 117 -5.39 2.92 1.24
N PRO A 118 -4.06 3.08 1.34
CA PRO A 118 -3.33 3.94 0.40
C PRO A 118 -3.33 3.34 -1.00
N CYS A 119 -3.76 4.15 -1.98
CA CYS A 119 -3.73 3.82 -3.41
C CYS A 119 -2.62 4.57 -4.14
N ALA A 120 -2.58 4.43 -5.49
CA ALA A 120 -1.63 5.06 -6.41
C ALA A 120 -0.21 4.46 -6.40
N MET A 121 -0.06 3.20 -6.00
CA MET A 121 1.24 2.51 -6.08
C MET A 121 1.67 2.23 -7.53
N PRO A 122 0.81 1.76 -8.45
CA PRO A 122 1.18 1.60 -9.85
C PRO A 122 1.68 2.90 -10.49
N GLU A 123 1.05 4.03 -10.17
CA GLU A 123 1.44 5.35 -10.67
C GLU A 123 2.76 5.81 -10.08
N ALA A 124 2.91 5.67 -8.75
CA ALA A 124 4.08 6.16 -8.04
C ALA A 124 5.37 5.43 -8.42
N PHE A 125 5.28 4.14 -8.70
CA PHE A 125 6.45 3.32 -9.04
C PHE A 125 6.52 3.05 -10.53
N TYR A 126 5.65 2.21 -11.07
CA TYR A 126 5.68 1.83 -12.49
C TYR A 126 5.43 3.00 -13.44
N GLY A 127 4.36 3.77 -13.22
CA GLY A 127 4.02 4.93 -14.06
C GLY A 127 5.14 5.97 -14.08
N ASN A 128 5.73 6.27 -12.92
CA ASN A 128 6.87 7.17 -12.81
C ASN A 128 8.10 6.63 -13.55
N ALA A 129 8.41 5.35 -13.48
CA ALA A 129 9.53 4.77 -14.19
C ALA A 129 9.37 4.89 -15.71
N VAL A 130 8.17 4.57 -16.23
CA VAL A 130 7.85 4.74 -17.66
C VAL A 130 7.98 6.21 -18.09
N ALA A 131 7.47 7.14 -17.27
CA ALA A 131 7.58 8.56 -17.53
C ALA A 131 9.04 9.04 -17.51
N GLN A 132 9.84 8.63 -16.52
CA GLN A 132 11.25 8.96 -16.43
C GLN A 132 12.05 8.42 -17.61
N LYS A 133 11.80 7.20 -18.03
CA LYS A 133 12.42 6.63 -19.22
C LYS A 133 12.07 7.41 -20.48
N TYR A 134 10.82 7.81 -20.65
CA TYR A 134 10.35 8.56 -21.80
C TYR A 134 10.92 9.99 -21.86
N PHE A 135 10.91 10.72 -20.73
CA PHE A 135 11.28 12.13 -20.68
C PHE A 135 12.76 12.37 -20.37
N ALA A 136 13.41 11.50 -19.62
CA ALA A 136 14.78 11.68 -19.14
C ALA A 136 15.75 10.55 -19.53
N GLY A 137 15.27 9.46 -20.15
CA GLY A 137 16.11 8.30 -20.52
C GLY A 137 16.59 7.49 -19.32
N SER A 138 15.85 7.50 -18.20
CA SER A 138 16.16 6.70 -17.02
C SER A 138 16.02 5.19 -17.29
N GLU A 139 16.86 4.41 -16.64
CA GLU A 139 16.77 2.93 -16.66
C GLU A 139 16.04 2.37 -15.42
N ASP A 140 15.35 3.24 -14.65
CA ASP A 140 14.51 2.82 -13.54
C ASP A 140 13.39 1.89 -14.04
N ASP A 141 13.23 0.73 -13.42
CA ASP A 141 12.22 -0.27 -13.78
C ASP A 141 10.91 -0.12 -12.98
N GLY A 142 10.85 0.85 -12.08
CA GLY A 142 9.69 1.12 -11.23
C GLY A 142 9.59 0.23 -10.00
N PHE A 143 10.58 -0.65 -9.78
CA PHE A 143 10.64 -1.44 -8.56
C PHE A 143 11.27 -0.63 -7.44
N ASP A 144 10.59 -0.55 -6.30
CA ASP A 144 11.12 0.10 -5.10
C ASP A 144 11.14 -0.88 -3.93
N ALA A 145 12.34 -1.30 -3.53
CA ALA A 145 12.54 -2.19 -2.41
C ALA A 145 12.01 -1.59 -1.09
N GLU A 146 11.99 -0.25 -0.97
CA GLU A 146 11.47 0.43 0.22
C GLU A 146 9.96 0.25 0.38
N LEU A 147 9.20 0.09 -0.72
CA LEU A 147 7.77 -0.25 -0.67
C LEU A 147 7.55 -1.61 0.00
N ILE A 148 8.43 -2.56 -0.27
CA ILE A 148 8.29 -3.95 0.18
C ILE A 148 8.93 -4.20 1.55
N ALA A 149 9.83 -3.32 2.01
CA ALA A 149 10.54 -3.48 3.27
C ALA A 149 9.63 -3.75 4.50
N PRO A 150 8.48 -3.07 4.68
CA PRO A 150 7.56 -3.37 5.79
C PRO A 150 7.03 -4.80 5.79
N PHE A 151 6.71 -5.32 4.61
CA PHE A 151 6.27 -6.72 4.47
C PHE A 151 7.40 -7.70 4.79
N THR A 152 8.63 -7.37 4.44
CA THR A 152 9.81 -8.18 4.74
C THR A 152 10.00 -8.37 6.23
N GLU A 153 9.86 -7.32 7.03
CA GLU A 153 9.98 -7.39 8.49
C GLU A 153 8.84 -8.20 9.11
N LEU A 154 7.62 -8.02 8.62
CA LEU A 154 6.46 -8.81 9.05
C LEU A 154 6.64 -10.29 8.70
N LEU A 155 7.13 -10.59 7.49
CA LEU A 155 7.44 -11.95 7.06
C LEU A 155 8.51 -12.61 7.92
N LYS A 156 9.61 -11.93 8.20
CA LYS A 156 10.67 -12.46 9.07
C LYS A 156 10.13 -12.85 10.45
N THR A 157 9.23 -12.04 11.00
CA THR A 157 8.61 -12.32 12.30
C THR A 157 7.67 -13.53 12.20
N THR A 158 6.84 -13.60 11.17
CA THR A 158 5.90 -14.69 10.94
C THR A 158 6.60 -16.02 10.64
N LEU A 159 7.63 -15.99 9.80
CA LEU A 159 8.44 -17.16 9.43
C LEU A 159 9.19 -17.74 10.62
N LYS A 160 9.78 -16.94 11.50
CA LYS A 160 10.50 -17.42 12.69
C LYS A 160 9.63 -18.29 13.61
N GLY A 161 8.31 -18.07 13.63
CA GLY A 161 7.37 -18.88 14.40
C GLY A 161 6.91 -20.15 13.69
N LYS A 162 7.08 -20.27 12.37
CA LYS A 162 6.44 -21.31 11.54
C LYS A 162 7.40 -22.17 10.70
N ILE A 163 8.70 -22.00 10.84
CA ILE A 163 9.73 -22.72 10.05
C ILE A 163 9.59 -24.26 10.02
N ASN A 164 8.53 -24.83 10.55
CA ASN A 164 8.36 -26.25 10.69
C ASN A 164 7.20 -26.83 9.88
N PHE A 165 7.00 -26.55 8.61
CA PHE A 165 6.23 -27.45 7.72
C PHE A 165 4.90 -27.02 7.12
N SER A 166 4.34 -25.87 7.43
CA SER A 166 3.04 -25.52 6.84
C SER A 166 3.04 -24.19 6.10
N GLY A 167 3.87 -23.84 5.27
CA GLY A 167 3.87 -22.62 4.47
C GLY A 167 3.17 -21.38 5.10
N VAL A 168 3.67 -20.21 4.80
CA VAL A 168 3.03 -18.94 5.19
C VAL A 168 2.08 -18.50 4.09
N ASN A 169 0.83 -18.23 4.41
CA ASN A 169 -0.15 -17.71 3.47
C ASN A 169 -0.32 -16.20 3.65
N ILE A 170 0.15 -15.45 2.67
CA ILE A 170 -0.03 -14.01 2.59
C ILE A 170 -1.15 -13.75 1.59
N THR A 171 -2.20 -13.08 2.01
CA THR A 171 -3.31 -12.75 1.13
C THR A 171 -3.45 -11.23 1.04
N LEU A 172 -3.48 -10.73 -0.18
CA LEU A 172 -3.79 -9.34 -0.48
C LEU A 172 -5.21 -9.31 -1.03
N ALA A 173 -6.09 -8.53 -0.42
CA ALA A 173 -7.51 -8.51 -0.75
C ALA A 173 -7.99 -7.10 -1.10
N ALA A 174 -8.82 -7.02 -2.14
CA ALA A 174 -9.50 -5.80 -2.56
C ALA A 174 -10.90 -6.10 -3.06
N ASN A 175 -11.70 -5.05 -3.22
CA ASN A 175 -12.97 -5.15 -3.91
C ASN A 175 -12.75 -5.13 -5.44
N ASP A 176 -13.04 -6.23 -6.11
CA ASP A 176 -12.84 -6.40 -7.56
C ASP A 176 -13.83 -5.59 -8.41
N ALA A 177 -14.85 -4.99 -7.81
CA ALA A 177 -15.73 -4.04 -8.49
C ALA A 177 -15.03 -2.70 -8.80
N TYR A 178 -13.92 -2.38 -8.11
CA TYR A 178 -13.14 -1.18 -8.32
C TYR A 178 -11.81 -1.53 -8.99
N ALA A 179 -11.71 -1.24 -10.30
CA ALA A 179 -10.53 -1.58 -11.10
C ALA A 179 -9.23 -0.95 -10.56
N GLU A 180 -9.31 0.25 -10.00
CA GLU A 180 -8.19 0.95 -9.38
C GLU A 180 -7.69 0.22 -8.13
N ASP A 181 -8.56 -0.12 -7.20
CA ASP A 181 -8.19 -0.85 -5.98
C ASP A 181 -7.60 -2.22 -6.31
N TRP A 182 -8.24 -2.93 -7.25
CA TRP A 182 -7.76 -4.22 -7.71
C TRP A 182 -6.37 -4.13 -8.34
N ALA A 183 -6.12 -3.13 -9.18
CA ALA A 183 -4.81 -2.90 -9.81
C ALA A 183 -3.72 -2.55 -8.79
N ASN A 184 -4.04 -1.69 -7.81
CA ASN A 184 -3.12 -1.37 -6.71
C ASN A 184 -2.74 -2.62 -5.91
N MET A 185 -3.72 -3.43 -5.54
CA MET A 185 -3.50 -4.67 -4.80
C MET A 185 -2.68 -5.67 -5.61
N MET A 186 -2.99 -5.86 -6.90
CA MET A 186 -2.26 -6.77 -7.79
C MET A 186 -0.83 -6.32 -8.03
N TYR A 187 -0.58 -5.02 -8.16
CA TYR A 187 0.76 -4.47 -8.28
C TYR A 187 1.61 -4.80 -7.05
N LEU A 188 1.09 -4.52 -5.86
CA LEU A 188 1.76 -4.83 -4.59
C LEU A 188 1.98 -6.34 -4.42
N LYS A 189 0.98 -7.16 -4.76
CA LYS A 189 1.09 -8.62 -4.72
C LYS A 189 2.24 -9.13 -5.59
N ASN A 190 2.33 -8.66 -6.83
CA ASN A 190 3.38 -9.10 -7.76
C ASN A 190 4.77 -8.63 -7.30
N ALA A 191 4.91 -7.37 -6.87
CA ALA A 191 6.16 -6.85 -6.33
C ALA A 191 6.64 -7.64 -5.10
N LEU A 192 5.71 -8.00 -4.19
CA LEU A 192 6.01 -8.81 -3.01
C LEU A 192 6.46 -10.23 -3.38
N GLU A 193 5.75 -10.86 -4.32
CA GLU A 193 6.09 -12.21 -4.79
C GLU A 193 7.48 -12.26 -5.44
N ASP A 194 7.79 -11.30 -6.30
CA ASP A 194 9.08 -11.21 -6.96
C ASP A 194 10.21 -10.93 -5.96
N TYR A 195 9.96 -10.06 -4.99
CA TYR A 195 10.93 -9.79 -3.92
C TYR A 195 11.20 -11.03 -3.07
N ILE A 196 10.17 -11.76 -2.66
CA ILE A 196 10.31 -12.99 -1.87
C ILE A 196 11.12 -14.02 -2.64
N LYS A 197 10.81 -14.26 -3.91
CA LYS A 197 11.57 -15.19 -4.76
C LYS A 197 13.04 -14.81 -4.89
N ALA A 198 13.34 -13.52 -4.92
CA ALA A 198 14.71 -13.04 -5.13
C ALA A 198 15.57 -13.01 -3.85
N HIS A 199 14.95 -12.95 -2.65
CA HIS A 199 15.67 -12.63 -1.41
C HIS A 199 15.47 -13.62 -0.26
N PHE A 200 14.60 -14.63 -0.42
CA PHE A 200 14.34 -15.63 0.60
C PHE A 200 14.65 -17.04 0.07
N ASP A 201 15.55 -17.75 0.74
CA ASP A 201 15.87 -19.13 0.39
C ASP A 201 14.68 -20.06 0.61
N GLU A 202 13.80 -19.71 1.54
CA GLU A 202 12.59 -20.46 1.88
C GLU A 202 11.33 -19.98 1.11
N TYR A 203 11.50 -19.33 -0.03
CA TYR A 203 10.36 -18.79 -0.81
C TYR A 203 9.32 -19.86 -1.17
N GLU A 204 9.71 -21.12 -1.28
CA GLU A 204 8.81 -22.25 -1.59
C GLU A 204 7.73 -22.47 -0.52
N PHE A 205 7.95 -21.98 0.71
CA PHE A 205 7.02 -22.06 1.82
C PHE A 205 6.13 -20.83 1.96
N VAL A 206 6.28 -19.84 1.10
CA VAL A 206 5.51 -18.60 1.14
C VAL A 206 4.55 -18.55 -0.04
N ASN A 207 3.26 -18.53 0.27
CA ASN A 207 2.21 -18.41 -0.73
C ASN A 207 1.66 -16.98 -0.72
N VAL A 208 1.86 -16.24 -1.79
CA VAL A 208 1.30 -14.90 -1.97
C VAL A 208 0.08 -15.00 -2.88
N ARG A 209 -1.08 -14.63 -2.36
CA ARG A 209 -2.37 -14.76 -3.07
C ARG A 209 -3.08 -13.42 -3.18
N ALA A 210 -3.78 -13.23 -4.29
CA ALA A 210 -4.80 -12.20 -4.43
C ALA A 210 -6.16 -12.78 -4.09
N ALA A 211 -6.99 -12.02 -3.39
CA ALA A 211 -8.35 -12.42 -3.05
C ALA A 211 -9.34 -11.28 -3.30
N ARG A 212 -10.56 -11.62 -3.70
CA ARG A 212 -11.68 -10.70 -3.61
C ARG A 212 -12.16 -10.67 -2.15
N LEU A 213 -12.66 -9.55 -1.69
CA LEU A 213 -13.18 -9.46 -0.32
C LEU A 213 -14.25 -10.51 -0.03
N ILE A 214 -15.10 -10.79 -1.03
CA ILE A 214 -16.19 -11.78 -0.91
C ILE A 214 -15.68 -13.21 -0.73
N ASP A 215 -14.43 -13.49 -1.09
CA ASP A 215 -13.80 -14.82 -0.94
C ASP A 215 -13.14 -15.00 0.44
N LEU A 216 -13.20 -13.97 1.30
CA LEU A 216 -12.70 -14.05 2.66
C LEU A 216 -13.76 -14.62 3.59
N VAL A 217 -13.36 -15.57 4.43
CA VAL A 217 -14.22 -16.21 5.42
C VAL A 217 -13.64 -15.98 6.81
N VAL A 218 -14.42 -15.33 7.69
CA VAL A 218 -14.04 -15.11 9.09
C VAL A 218 -14.56 -16.26 9.94
N LYS A 219 -13.67 -16.87 10.74
CA LYS A 219 -13.97 -17.94 11.69
C LYS A 219 -13.46 -17.57 13.09
N ASP A 220 -13.81 -18.34 14.07
CA ASP A 220 -13.40 -18.09 15.47
C ASP A 220 -11.88 -18.09 15.67
N ASP A 221 -11.14 -18.83 14.81
CA ASP A 221 -9.69 -19.02 14.92
C ASP A 221 -8.89 -18.23 13.86
N GLY A 222 -9.54 -17.37 13.07
CA GLY A 222 -8.87 -16.50 12.08
C GLY A 222 -9.65 -16.23 10.81
N VAL A 223 -8.95 -15.66 9.83
CA VAL A 223 -9.48 -15.36 8.51
C VAL A 223 -8.94 -16.38 7.50
N TYR A 224 -9.80 -16.79 6.59
CA TYR A 224 -9.51 -17.76 5.54
C TYR A 224 -9.82 -17.18 4.18
N HIS A 225 -9.09 -17.63 3.16
CA HIS A 225 -9.37 -17.38 1.76
C HIS A 225 -9.93 -18.65 1.13
N ASN A 226 -11.13 -18.56 0.55
CA ASN A 226 -11.75 -19.61 -0.23
C ASN A 226 -11.70 -19.25 -1.71
N ASP A 227 -10.80 -19.87 -2.46
CA ASP A 227 -10.60 -19.59 -3.90
C ASP A 227 -11.39 -20.55 -4.81
N GLY A 228 -12.30 -21.34 -4.24
CA GLY A 228 -13.10 -22.33 -4.95
C GLY A 228 -12.39 -23.68 -5.18
N SER A 229 -11.07 -23.74 -5.04
CA SER A 229 -10.29 -24.99 -5.07
C SER A 229 -10.01 -25.54 -3.68
N GLY A 230 -10.05 -24.67 -2.67
CA GLY A 230 -9.80 -24.99 -1.28
C GLY A 230 -9.95 -23.78 -0.37
N GLU A 231 -9.80 -24.03 0.91
CA GLU A 231 -9.82 -23.01 1.94
C GLU A 231 -8.46 -22.97 2.63
N TYR A 232 -7.86 -21.77 2.67
CA TYR A 232 -6.53 -21.54 3.21
C TYR A 232 -6.60 -20.55 4.37
N LYS A 233 -6.06 -20.93 5.53
CA LYS A 233 -5.91 -19.99 6.66
C LYS A 233 -4.90 -18.91 6.27
N ILE A 234 -5.27 -17.67 6.50
CA ILE A 234 -4.42 -16.50 6.21
C ILE A 234 -3.53 -16.22 7.41
N ASP A 235 -2.23 -16.09 7.19
CA ASP A 235 -1.26 -15.72 8.21
C ASP A 235 -0.99 -14.22 8.23
N VAL A 236 -1.01 -13.60 7.03
CA VAL A 236 -0.86 -12.16 6.83
C VAL A 236 -1.91 -11.69 5.84
N LEU A 237 -2.75 -10.77 6.27
CA LEU A 237 -3.76 -10.13 5.43
C LEU A 237 -3.39 -8.67 5.18
N TYR A 238 -3.17 -8.32 3.89
CA TYR A 238 -3.23 -6.95 3.43
C TYR A 238 -4.62 -6.69 2.84
N ARG A 239 -5.30 -5.68 3.33
CA ARG A 239 -6.66 -5.35 2.92
C ARG A 239 -6.70 -3.94 2.33
N LEU A 240 -7.07 -3.82 1.07
CA LEU A 240 -7.31 -2.54 0.41
C LEU A 240 -8.82 -2.28 0.35
N HIS A 241 -9.41 -2.02 1.50
CA HIS A 241 -10.83 -1.65 1.65
C HIS A 241 -11.04 -1.04 3.04
N PRO A 242 -11.74 0.09 3.18
CA PRO A 242 -11.96 0.74 4.47
C PRO A 242 -12.69 -0.17 5.46
N LEU A 243 -12.21 -0.21 6.71
CA LEU A 243 -12.81 -1.07 7.76
C LEU A 243 -14.25 -0.71 8.08
N GLU A 244 -14.60 0.58 8.00
CA GLU A 244 -15.95 1.08 8.26
C GLU A 244 -16.99 0.64 7.23
N LEU A 245 -16.54 0.07 6.10
CA LEU A 245 -17.39 -0.44 5.02
C LEU A 245 -17.52 -1.98 5.01
N LEU A 246 -16.94 -2.65 6.01
CA LEU A 246 -16.98 -4.12 6.15
C LEU A 246 -18.15 -4.61 7.04
#